data_7a85022bc7a52719cf3f43e6508ee9c1
#
_entry.id   7a85022bc7a52719cf3f43e6508ee9c1
#
_cell.length_a   1.000
_cell.length_b   1.000
_cell.length_c   1.000
_cell.angle_alpha   90.00
_cell.angle_beta   90.00
_cell.angle_gamma   90.00
#
_symmetry.space_group_name_H-M   'P 1'
#
loop_
_entity.id
_entity.type
_entity.pdbx_description
1 polymer ?
#
loop_
_entity_poly.entity_id
_entity_poly.type
_entity_poly.pdbx_seq_one_letter_code
_entity_poly.pdbx_strand_id
1 'polypeptide(L)'
;MNSLLLCIPFAGLLLCIAVMPLVKPEWWEKHQALAVIVWSLLFIIPSIVLNGAGETTETVLECIVNDYLTFIVLLFGLFCVSGNITLEGNLAGSPAVNALFLAFGTLLSSCIGTTGASMLLVRPMIKMNSWRKNKAQIMIFFIFMISNMGGCLTPIGDPPLLMGFMRGVPFFWSLHLFPILIFNMILLLIIFYLIDKKQYRKDIANGLRPDISKPGVDIKVEGLHNIVFLVAIVVAVILSGTLPSLPMFQDAAGNVLGITIYKSVKLTFPAMIEIAIILLAALLSFKTTNEKIRTQNHF
;
A
#
# COMPACT_ATOMS: atom_id res chain seq x y z
N MET A 1 30.18 -18.83 0.23
CA MET A 1 30.79 -17.63 -0.38
C MET A 1 30.08 -17.21 -1.67
N ASN A 2 29.62 -18.17 -2.48
CA ASN A 2 28.95 -17.86 -3.77
C ASN A 2 27.58 -17.19 -3.63
N SER A 3 26.83 -17.45 -2.55
CA SER A 3 25.52 -16.83 -2.33
C SER A 3 25.57 -15.34 -2.03
N LEU A 4 26.64 -14.83 -1.44
CA LEU A 4 26.82 -13.40 -1.16
C LEU A 4 27.03 -12.57 -2.44
N LEU A 5 27.66 -13.14 -3.45
CA LEU A 5 27.85 -12.49 -4.75
C LEU A 5 26.50 -12.27 -5.47
N LEU A 6 25.53 -13.17 -5.29
CA LEU A 6 24.19 -13.06 -5.86
C LEU A 6 23.35 -11.96 -5.18
N CYS A 7 23.76 -11.42 -4.04
CA CYS A 7 23.11 -10.25 -3.42
C CYS A 7 23.53 -8.91 -4.06
N ILE A 8 24.64 -8.87 -4.80
CA ILE A 8 25.14 -7.63 -5.43
C ILE A 8 24.13 -7.02 -6.41
N PRO A 9 23.50 -7.78 -7.32
CA PRO A 9 22.50 -7.23 -8.23
C PRO A 9 21.29 -6.61 -7.49
N PHE A 10 20.85 -7.22 -6.40
CA PHE A 10 19.78 -6.68 -5.57
C PHE A 10 20.17 -5.35 -4.91
N ALA A 11 21.36 -5.30 -4.30
CA ALA A 11 21.88 -4.07 -3.70
C ALA A 11 22.06 -2.96 -4.76
N GLY A 12 22.55 -3.32 -5.94
CA GLY A 12 22.70 -2.40 -7.07
C GLY A 12 21.36 -1.85 -7.56
N LEU A 13 20.32 -2.69 -7.68
CA LEU A 13 18.98 -2.24 -8.02
C LEU A 13 18.41 -1.28 -6.98
N LEU A 14 18.55 -1.60 -5.68
CA LEU A 14 18.10 -0.72 -4.59
C LEU A 14 18.80 0.65 -4.64
N LEU A 15 20.10 0.67 -4.88
CA LEU A 15 20.86 1.92 -5.05
C LEU A 15 20.40 2.71 -6.27
N CYS A 16 20.11 2.04 -7.40
CA CYS A 16 19.54 2.69 -8.58
C CYS A 16 18.18 3.33 -8.27
N ILE A 17 17.27 2.60 -7.59
CA ILE A 17 15.95 3.12 -7.19
C ILE A 17 16.06 4.33 -6.26
N ALA A 18 17.04 4.32 -5.35
CA ALA A 18 17.23 5.41 -4.38
C ALA A 18 17.90 6.64 -5.00
N VAL A 19 18.90 6.46 -5.88
CA VAL A 19 19.77 7.54 -6.34
C VAL A 19 19.33 8.12 -7.69
N MET A 20 18.93 7.27 -8.64
CA MET A 20 18.65 7.72 -10.03
C MET A 20 17.51 8.73 -10.14
N PRO A 21 16.38 8.60 -9.40
CA PRO A 21 15.32 9.63 -9.42
C PRO A 21 15.80 11.01 -8.95
N LEU A 22 16.81 11.05 -8.06
CA LEU A 22 17.36 12.29 -7.53
C LEU A 22 18.41 12.93 -8.48
N VAL A 23 19.23 12.09 -9.12
CA VAL A 23 20.36 12.56 -9.96
C VAL A 23 19.94 12.79 -11.40
N LYS A 24 19.11 11.92 -11.97
CA LYS A 24 18.63 11.97 -13.37
C LYS A 24 17.16 11.56 -13.46
N PRO A 25 16.20 12.37 -12.95
CA PRO A 25 14.78 12.02 -12.91
C PRO A 25 14.19 11.68 -14.27
N GLU A 26 14.45 12.51 -15.29
CA GLU A 26 13.93 12.30 -16.65
C GLU A 26 14.44 11.01 -17.31
N TRP A 27 15.70 10.65 -17.05
CA TRP A 27 16.26 9.40 -17.55
C TRP A 27 15.64 8.22 -16.83
N TRP A 28 15.48 8.32 -15.51
CA TRP A 28 14.90 7.26 -14.69
C TRP A 28 13.46 6.96 -15.11
N GLU A 29 12.61 7.96 -15.25
CA GLU A 29 11.21 7.80 -15.70
C GLU A 29 11.10 7.02 -17.02
N LYS A 30 12.03 7.25 -17.95
CA LYS A 30 12.03 6.57 -19.25
C LYS A 30 12.67 5.19 -19.24
N HIS A 31 13.63 4.93 -18.36
CA HIS A 31 14.49 3.74 -18.41
C HIS A 31 14.44 2.86 -17.17
N GLN A 32 13.53 3.11 -16.23
CA GLN A 32 13.41 2.28 -15.01
C GLN A 32 13.20 0.80 -15.34
N ALA A 33 12.37 0.47 -16.33
CA ALA A 33 12.14 -0.90 -16.76
C ALA A 33 13.42 -1.56 -17.29
N LEU A 34 14.23 -0.82 -18.05
CA LEU A 34 15.52 -1.31 -18.55
C LEU A 34 16.49 -1.59 -17.39
N ALA A 35 16.55 -0.70 -16.39
CA ALA A 35 17.37 -0.89 -15.20
C ALA A 35 16.96 -2.17 -14.44
N VAL A 36 15.67 -2.39 -14.25
CA VAL A 36 15.16 -3.62 -13.61
C VAL A 36 15.56 -4.87 -14.41
N ILE A 37 15.39 -4.86 -15.74
CA ILE A 37 15.76 -5.99 -16.60
C ILE A 37 17.27 -6.26 -16.50
N VAL A 38 18.12 -5.24 -16.59
CA VAL A 38 19.59 -5.41 -16.52
C VAL A 38 20.00 -6.03 -15.18
N TRP A 39 19.52 -5.51 -14.05
CA TRP A 39 19.84 -6.04 -12.74
C TRP A 39 19.29 -7.46 -12.53
N SER A 40 18.11 -7.77 -13.09
CA SER A 40 17.55 -9.12 -13.05
C SER A 40 18.39 -10.10 -13.86
N LEU A 41 18.87 -9.72 -15.04
CA LEU A 41 19.78 -10.56 -15.83
C LEU A 41 21.13 -10.74 -15.16
N LEU A 42 21.65 -9.72 -14.47
CA LEU A 42 22.86 -9.81 -13.65
C LEU A 42 22.71 -10.77 -12.46
N PHE A 43 21.50 -11.06 -12.02
CA PHE A 43 21.20 -12.10 -11.04
C PHE A 43 21.04 -13.48 -11.72
N ILE A 44 20.19 -13.57 -12.75
CA ILE A 44 19.79 -14.83 -13.38
C ILE A 44 20.97 -15.53 -14.03
N ILE A 45 21.79 -14.79 -14.81
CA ILE A 45 22.90 -15.40 -15.56
C ILE A 45 23.95 -16.04 -14.64
N PRO A 46 24.49 -15.34 -13.63
CA PRO A 46 25.39 -15.98 -12.67
C PRO A 46 24.74 -17.08 -11.85
N SER A 47 23.46 -16.96 -11.51
CA SER A 47 22.72 -18.01 -10.81
C SER A 47 22.64 -19.31 -11.63
N ILE A 48 22.38 -19.21 -12.94
CA ILE A 48 22.39 -20.38 -13.84
C ILE A 48 23.78 -21.04 -13.90
N VAL A 49 24.84 -20.24 -13.93
CA VAL A 49 26.20 -20.76 -13.99
C VAL A 49 26.61 -21.44 -12.68
N LEU A 50 26.18 -20.91 -11.54
CA LEU A 50 26.59 -21.39 -10.20
C LEU A 50 25.72 -22.55 -9.70
N ASN A 51 24.40 -22.49 -9.91
CA ASN A 51 23.42 -23.42 -9.33
C ASN A 51 22.77 -24.33 -10.39
N GLY A 52 23.01 -24.03 -11.68
CA GLY A 52 22.35 -24.72 -12.78
C GLY A 52 21.00 -24.12 -13.18
N ALA A 53 20.62 -24.35 -14.43
CA ALA A 53 19.39 -23.79 -14.99
C ALA A 53 18.12 -24.29 -14.25
N GLY A 54 18.11 -25.56 -13.81
CA GLY A 54 16.96 -26.17 -13.15
C GLY A 54 16.64 -25.56 -11.79
N GLU A 55 17.66 -25.31 -10.94
CA GLU A 55 17.49 -24.68 -9.63
C GLU A 55 17.17 -23.19 -9.75
N THR A 56 17.84 -22.50 -10.68
CA THR A 56 17.56 -21.07 -10.92
C THR A 56 16.12 -20.86 -11.40
N THR A 57 15.63 -21.70 -12.33
CA THR A 57 14.23 -21.63 -12.80
C THR A 57 13.26 -21.91 -11.66
N GLU A 58 13.54 -22.88 -10.80
CA GLU A 58 12.72 -23.19 -9.62
C GLU A 58 12.63 -21.99 -8.67
N THR A 59 13.76 -21.38 -8.31
CA THR A 59 13.83 -20.21 -7.43
C THR A 59 13.07 -19.00 -8.03
N VAL A 60 13.25 -18.75 -9.32
CA VAL A 60 12.56 -17.63 -10.00
C VAL A 60 11.04 -17.87 -10.07
N LEU A 61 10.62 -19.10 -10.40
CA LEU A 61 9.20 -19.44 -10.44
C LEU A 61 8.56 -19.40 -9.05
N GLU A 62 9.28 -19.86 -8.02
CA GLU A 62 8.82 -19.79 -6.63
C GLU A 62 8.57 -18.32 -6.23
N CYS A 63 9.50 -17.43 -6.51
CA CYS A 63 9.33 -16.00 -6.26
C CYS A 63 8.14 -15.40 -7.04
N ILE A 64 7.97 -15.77 -8.32
CA ILE A 64 6.85 -15.25 -9.13
C ILE A 64 5.50 -15.79 -8.63
N VAL A 65 5.40 -17.06 -8.30
CA VAL A 65 4.12 -17.71 -7.98
C VAL A 65 3.70 -17.44 -6.54
N ASN A 66 4.62 -17.58 -5.59
CA ASN A 66 4.29 -17.52 -4.17
C ASN A 66 4.39 -16.10 -3.61
N ASP A 67 5.38 -15.30 -4.06
CA ASP A 67 5.57 -13.96 -3.53
C ASP A 67 4.88 -12.90 -4.42
N TYR A 68 5.25 -12.84 -5.70
CA TYR A 68 4.86 -11.73 -6.58
C TYR A 68 3.37 -11.79 -6.97
N LEU A 69 2.86 -12.96 -7.37
CA LEU A 69 1.47 -13.10 -7.84
C LEU A 69 0.48 -12.72 -6.73
N THR A 70 0.65 -13.26 -5.54
CA THR A 70 -0.22 -12.97 -4.38
C THR A 70 -0.15 -11.50 -4.01
N PHE A 71 1.06 -10.93 -3.98
CA PHE A 71 1.28 -9.52 -3.68
C PHE A 71 0.60 -8.59 -4.70
N ILE A 72 0.77 -8.82 -6.00
CA ILE A 72 0.16 -7.99 -7.05
C ILE A 72 -1.37 -8.08 -7.04
N VAL A 73 -1.92 -9.29 -6.83
CA VAL A 73 -3.37 -9.48 -6.74
C VAL A 73 -3.93 -8.74 -5.53
N LEU A 74 -3.24 -8.78 -4.39
CA LEU A 74 -3.65 -8.04 -3.20
C LEU A 74 -3.65 -6.52 -3.46
N LEU A 75 -2.55 -5.99 -4.00
CA LEU A 75 -2.47 -4.55 -4.33
C LEU A 75 -3.57 -4.15 -5.31
N PHE A 76 -3.79 -4.94 -6.36
CA PHE A 76 -4.86 -4.71 -7.33
C PHE A 76 -6.24 -4.70 -6.65
N GLY A 77 -6.53 -5.67 -5.80
CA GLY A 77 -7.80 -5.76 -5.09
C GLY A 77 -8.03 -4.56 -4.15
N LEU A 78 -7.03 -4.22 -3.33
CA LEU A 78 -7.09 -3.05 -2.45
C LEU A 78 -7.26 -1.76 -3.24
N PHE A 79 -6.54 -1.60 -4.35
CA PHE A 79 -6.63 -0.44 -5.22
C PHE A 79 -8.02 -0.31 -5.84
N CYS A 80 -8.56 -1.38 -6.44
CA CYS A 80 -9.89 -1.38 -7.04
C CYS A 80 -10.98 -1.06 -6.03
N VAL A 81 -10.95 -1.69 -4.85
CA VAL A 81 -12.01 -1.55 -3.86
C VAL A 81 -11.94 -0.20 -3.14
N SER A 82 -10.75 0.24 -2.72
CA SER A 82 -10.56 1.54 -2.07
C SER A 82 -10.81 2.71 -3.01
N GLY A 83 -10.45 2.58 -4.28
CA GLY A 83 -10.70 3.58 -5.32
C GLY A 83 -12.20 3.80 -5.62
N ASN A 84 -13.06 2.87 -5.22
CA ASN A 84 -14.51 2.95 -5.35
C ASN A 84 -15.20 3.56 -4.10
N ILE A 85 -14.43 4.12 -3.17
CA ILE A 85 -14.94 4.91 -2.04
C ILE A 85 -14.53 6.35 -2.25
N THR A 86 -15.47 7.30 -2.08
CA THR A 86 -15.18 8.73 -2.14
C THR A 86 -15.62 9.44 -0.86
N LEU A 87 -14.80 10.37 -0.44
CA LEU A 87 -15.09 11.27 0.68
C LEU A 87 -15.28 12.67 0.11
N GLU A 88 -16.52 13.18 0.17
CA GLU A 88 -16.83 14.57 -0.18
C GLU A 88 -17.17 15.37 1.06
N GLY A 89 -16.73 16.62 1.12
CA GLY A 89 -17.05 17.50 2.23
C GLY A 89 -16.81 18.98 1.92
N ASN A 90 -17.52 19.83 2.66
CA ASN A 90 -17.36 21.29 2.61
C ASN A 90 -16.48 21.78 3.77
N LEU A 91 -15.55 20.97 4.23
CA LEU A 91 -14.62 21.36 5.28
C LEU A 91 -13.60 22.38 4.75
N ALA A 92 -13.44 23.48 5.47
CA ALA A 92 -12.34 24.41 5.22
C ALA A 92 -11.10 23.95 6.00
N GLY A 93 -9.98 23.82 5.29
CA GLY A 93 -8.72 23.41 5.89
C GLY A 93 -8.18 24.47 6.85
N SER A 94 -8.29 24.22 8.15
CA SER A 94 -7.59 24.93 9.21
C SER A 94 -6.49 24.03 9.81
N PRO A 95 -5.51 24.57 10.53
CA PRO A 95 -4.43 23.74 11.12
C PRO A 95 -4.94 22.60 12.00
N ALA A 96 -6.01 22.84 12.77
CA ALA A 96 -6.61 21.82 13.61
C ALA A 96 -7.37 20.76 12.79
N VAL A 97 -8.15 21.18 11.79
CA VAL A 97 -8.88 20.26 10.90
C VAL A 97 -7.91 19.41 10.10
N ASN A 98 -6.85 20.01 9.55
CA ASN A 98 -5.82 19.29 8.82
C ASN A 98 -5.09 18.26 9.72
N ALA A 99 -4.75 18.65 10.95
CA ALA A 99 -4.11 17.75 11.92
C ALA A 99 -5.02 16.56 12.27
N LEU A 100 -6.31 16.80 12.54
CA LEU A 100 -7.29 15.76 12.81
C LEU A 100 -7.45 14.81 11.62
N PHE A 101 -7.49 15.38 10.41
CA PHE A 101 -7.61 14.61 9.18
C PHE A 101 -6.37 13.73 8.93
N LEU A 102 -5.17 14.24 9.20
CA LEU A 102 -3.93 13.47 9.14
C LEU A 102 -3.92 12.35 10.18
N ALA A 103 -4.33 12.60 11.41
CA ALA A 103 -4.43 11.58 12.45
C ALA A 103 -5.40 10.47 12.08
N PHE A 104 -6.61 10.83 11.62
CA PHE A 104 -7.61 9.87 11.15
C PHE A 104 -7.08 9.04 9.98
N GLY A 105 -6.50 9.70 8.98
CA GLY A 105 -5.94 9.03 7.80
C GLY A 105 -4.79 8.09 8.13
N THR A 106 -3.95 8.43 9.11
CA THR A 106 -2.86 7.58 9.59
C THR A 106 -3.40 6.26 10.16
N LEU A 107 -4.43 6.32 11.00
CA LEU A 107 -5.06 5.11 11.56
C LEU A 107 -5.80 4.31 10.49
N LEU A 108 -6.48 4.99 9.57
CA LEU A 108 -7.19 4.36 8.47
C LEU A 108 -6.23 3.59 7.54
N SER A 109 -5.02 4.10 7.32
CA SER A 109 -4.00 3.45 6.47
C SER A 109 -3.61 2.07 6.96
N SER A 110 -3.63 1.84 8.28
CA SER A 110 -3.39 0.50 8.83
C SER A 110 -4.51 -0.50 8.52
N CYS A 111 -5.72 -0.01 8.21
CA CYS A 111 -6.89 -0.87 7.95
C CYS A 111 -7.07 -1.18 6.45
N ILE A 112 -6.86 -0.19 5.58
CA ILE A 112 -7.14 -0.30 4.14
C ILE A 112 -5.89 -0.20 3.26
N GLY A 113 -4.72 -0.19 3.87
CA GLY A 113 -3.44 0.03 3.22
C GLY A 113 -3.12 1.50 2.97
N THR A 114 -1.84 1.82 2.92
CA THR A 114 -1.35 3.19 2.66
C THR A 114 -1.81 3.72 1.31
N THR A 115 -1.81 2.87 0.27
CA THR A 115 -2.28 3.24 -1.07
C THR A 115 -3.77 3.56 -1.06
N GLY A 116 -4.60 2.70 -0.47
CA GLY A 116 -6.04 2.89 -0.38
C GLY A 116 -6.43 4.15 0.40
N ALA A 117 -5.82 4.35 1.58
CA ALA A 117 -6.05 5.54 2.39
C ALA A 117 -5.60 6.82 1.68
N SER A 118 -4.45 6.77 0.99
CA SER A 118 -3.95 7.92 0.24
C SER A 118 -4.88 8.30 -0.89
N MET A 119 -5.37 7.35 -1.67
CA MET A 119 -6.32 7.60 -2.76
C MET A 119 -7.62 8.21 -2.26
N LEU A 120 -8.16 7.66 -1.17
CA LEU A 120 -9.39 8.14 -0.56
C LEU A 120 -9.27 9.57 -0.03
N LEU A 121 -8.13 9.91 0.59
CA LEU A 121 -7.98 11.11 1.41
C LEU A 121 -7.25 12.27 0.72
N VAL A 122 -6.46 12.02 -0.34
CA VAL A 122 -5.67 13.07 -0.98
C VAL A 122 -6.53 14.17 -1.61
N ARG A 123 -7.61 13.80 -2.26
CA ARG A 123 -8.52 14.77 -2.92
C ARG A 123 -9.28 15.65 -1.94
N PRO A 124 -9.95 15.09 -0.90
CA PRO A 124 -10.52 15.90 0.16
C PRO A 124 -9.50 16.84 0.79
N MET A 125 -8.26 16.36 1.06
CA MET A 125 -7.19 17.17 1.62
C MET A 125 -6.80 18.35 0.71
N ILE A 126 -6.69 18.11 -0.60
CA ILE A 126 -6.40 19.15 -1.59
C ILE A 126 -7.57 20.13 -1.68
N LYS A 127 -8.81 19.63 -1.75
CA LYS A 127 -10.03 20.45 -1.91
C LYS A 127 -10.23 21.37 -0.73
N MET A 128 -10.16 20.89 0.51
CA MET A 128 -10.36 21.72 1.71
C MET A 128 -9.27 22.77 1.91
N ASN A 129 -8.11 22.59 1.29
CA ASN A 129 -7.00 23.55 1.33
C ASN A 129 -6.78 24.29 0.00
N SER A 130 -7.73 24.23 -0.95
CA SER A 130 -7.62 24.89 -2.27
C SER A 130 -7.45 26.40 -2.18
N TRP A 131 -8.05 27.04 -1.20
CA TRP A 131 -7.99 28.47 -0.94
C TRP A 131 -6.62 28.95 -0.42
N ARG A 132 -5.76 28.05 0.06
CA ARG A 132 -4.44 28.34 0.62
C ARG A 132 -3.37 28.44 -0.45
N LYS A 133 -2.50 29.45 -0.34
CA LYS A 133 -1.30 29.59 -1.19
C LYS A 133 -0.15 28.70 -0.66
N ASN A 134 0.08 28.73 0.65
CA ASN A 134 1.15 28.01 1.32
C ASN A 134 0.63 26.66 1.86
N LYS A 135 0.65 25.61 1.05
CA LYS A 135 0.08 24.29 1.36
C LYS A 135 1.01 23.09 1.15
N ALA A 136 2.26 23.34 0.73
CA ALA A 136 3.21 22.24 0.47
C ALA A 136 3.46 21.35 1.70
N GLN A 137 3.54 21.95 2.91
CA GLN A 137 3.71 21.22 4.16
C GLN A 137 2.57 20.24 4.41
N ILE A 138 1.34 20.55 3.99
CA ILE A 138 0.19 19.66 4.18
C ILE A 138 0.40 18.36 3.41
N MET A 139 0.85 18.45 2.15
CA MET A 139 1.13 17.28 1.32
C MET A 139 2.35 16.48 1.81
N ILE A 140 3.39 17.17 2.29
CA ILE A 140 4.57 16.51 2.86
C ILE A 140 4.18 15.66 4.07
N PHE A 141 3.42 16.23 5.01
CA PHE A 141 2.97 15.48 6.18
C PHE A 141 1.91 14.42 5.84
N PHE A 142 1.09 14.65 4.82
CA PHE A 142 0.20 13.62 4.28
C PHE A 142 0.98 12.37 3.84
N ILE A 143 2.06 12.57 3.08
CA ILE A 143 2.92 11.47 2.63
C ILE A 143 3.58 10.79 3.82
N PHE A 144 4.17 11.53 4.75
CA PHE A 144 4.84 10.93 5.91
C PHE A 144 3.89 10.14 6.80
N MET A 145 2.70 10.65 7.05
CA MET A 145 1.78 10.10 8.02
C MET A 145 0.84 9.05 7.39
N ILE A 146 0.12 9.41 6.33
CA ILE A 146 -0.90 8.56 5.73
C ILE A 146 -0.29 7.57 4.74
N SER A 147 0.54 8.07 3.82
CA SER A 147 1.09 7.24 2.74
C SER A 147 2.28 6.37 3.16
N ASN A 148 2.82 6.57 4.36
CA ASN A 148 3.98 5.81 4.85
C ASN A 148 3.72 5.26 6.26
N MET A 149 3.91 6.07 7.30
CA MET A 149 3.89 5.61 8.70
C MET A 149 2.58 4.89 9.09
N GLY A 150 1.44 5.33 8.53
CA GLY A 150 0.12 4.79 8.85
C GLY A 150 -0.06 3.31 8.52
N GLY A 151 0.75 2.75 7.62
CA GLY A 151 0.65 1.33 7.24
C GLY A 151 1.26 0.32 8.22
N CYS A 152 1.91 0.76 9.29
CA CYS A 152 2.77 -0.11 10.09
C CYS A 152 2.06 -1.12 11.01
N LEU A 153 0.73 -1.05 11.20
CA LEU A 153 0.03 -1.89 12.18
C LEU A 153 -0.50 -3.21 11.63
N THR A 154 -0.59 -3.36 10.32
CA THR A 154 -1.08 -4.60 9.70
C THR A 154 -0.26 -4.98 8.47
N PRO A 155 -0.19 -6.26 8.13
CA PRO A 155 0.46 -6.73 6.89
C PRO A 155 -0.14 -6.13 5.62
N ILE A 156 -1.40 -5.74 5.63
CA ILE A 156 -2.08 -5.12 4.48
C ILE A 156 -1.69 -3.64 4.36
N GLY A 157 -1.29 -3.04 5.46
CA GLY A 157 -0.91 -1.63 5.54
C GLY A 157 0.32 -1.29 4.72
N ASP A 158 1.31 -2.16 4.72
CA ASP A 158 2.61 -1.90 4.09
C ASP A 158 3.23 -3.16 3.48
N PRO A 159 3.72 -3.11 2.21
CA PRO A 159 4.29 -4.25 1.51
C PRO A 159 5.37 -5.05 2.26
N PRO A 160 6.35 -4.43 2.94
CA PRO A 160 7.33 -5.18 3.74
C PRO A 160 6.72 -6.02 4.86
N LEU A 161 5.65 -5.53 5.49
CA LEU A 161 4.94 -6.29 6.54
C LEU A 161 4.18 -7.47 5.95
N LEU A 162 3.59 -7.31 4.76
CA LEU A 162 2.97 -8.42 4.04
C LEU A 162 3.99 -9.51 3.71
N MET A 163 5.17 -9.13 3.22
CA MET A 163 6.24 -10.09 2.95
C MET A 163 6.68 -10.83 4.21
N GLY A 164 6.74 -10.14 5.35
CA GLY A 164 6.98 -10.76 6.65
C GLY A 164 5.89 -11.77 7.03
N PHE A 165 4.63 -11.41 6.82
CA PHE A 165 3.48 -12.29 7.07
C PHE A 165 3.54 -13.55 6.19
N MET A 166 3.81 -13.40 4.89
CA MET A 166 3.97 -14.54 3.95
C MET A 166 5.14 -15.46 4.34
N ARG A 167 6.13 -14.95 5.08
CA ARG A 167 7.27 -15.72 5.61
C ARG A 167 7.04 -16.24 7.05
N GLY A 168 5.79 -16.24 7.52
CA GLY A 168 5.38 -16.86 8.78
C GLY A 168 5.32 -15.93 10.00
N VAL A 169 5.48 -14.62 9.84
CA VAL A 169 5.23 -13.67 10.93
C VAL A 169 3.71 -13.61 11.17
N PRO A 170 3.23 -13.75 12.42
CA PRO A 170 1.78 -13.69 12.70
C PRO A 170 1.16 -12.36 12.27
N PHE A 171 -0.07 -12.39 11.72
CA PHE A 171 -0.79 -11.22 11.21
C PHE A 171 -0.83 -10.06 12.21
N PHE A 172 -1.15 -10.35 13.47
CA PHE A 172 -1.27 -9.35 14.51
C PHE A 172 0.03 -8.99 15.23
N TRP A 173 1.17 -9.54 14.79
CA TRP A 173 2.47 -9.21 15.40
C TRP A 173 2.78 -7.72 15.29
N SER A 174 2.49 -7.11 14.18
CA SER A 174 2.74 -5.69 13.91
C SER A 174 1.94 -4.74 14.82
N LEU A 175 0.89 -5.20 15.49
CA LEU A 175 0.19 -4.41 16.51
C LEU A 175 1.10 -4.02 17.70
N HIS A 176 2.19 -4.73 17.95
CA HIS A 176 3.19 -4.33 18.93
C HIS A 176 3.84 -2.97 18.60
N LEU A 177 3.76 -2.53 17.35
CA LEU A 177 4.24 -1.21 16.91
C LEU A 177 3.28 -0.07 17.27
N PHE A 178 2.07 -0.38 17.79
CA PHE A 178 1.06 0.64 18.13
C PHE A 178 1.57 1.76 19.04
N PRO A 179 2.29 1.50 20.15
CA PRO A 179 2.84 2.57 20.98
C PRO A 179 3.82 3.46 20.23
N ILE A 180 4.66 2.87 19.35
CA ILE A 180 5.62 3.58 18.53
C ILE A 180 4.91 4.45 17.50
N LEU A 181 3.86 3.92 16.85
CA LEU A 181 3.02 4.69 15.92
C LEU A 181 2.39 5.90 16.61
N ILE A 182 1.76 5.70 17.78
CA ILE A 182 1.13 6.79 18.52
C ILE A 182 2.14 7.86 18.92
N PHE A 183 3.30 7.47 19.43
CA PHE A 183 4.36 8.42 19.79
C PHE A 183 4.81 9.25 18.58
N ASN A 184 5.13 8.61 17.46
CA ASN A 184 5.53 9.30 16.23
C ASN A 184 4.40 10.16 15.66
N MET A 185 3.16 9.66 15.68
CA MET A 185 1.99 10.41 15.21
C MET A 185 1.80 11.70 16.01
N ILE A 186 1.87 11.63 17.33
CA ILE A 186 1.76 12.82 18.19
C ILE A 186 2.88 13.81 17.89
N LEU A 187 4.13 13.34 17.79
CA LEU A 187 5.29 14.18 17.50
C LEU A 187 5.13 14.89 16.15
N LEU A 188 4.78 14.15 15.10
CA LEU A 188 4.58 14.71 13.76
C LEU A 188 3.39 15.68 13.71
N LEU A 189 2.30 15.38 14.42
CA LEU A 189 1.14 16.27 14.50
C LEU A 189 1.48 17.59 15.20
N ILE A 190 2.30 17.57 16.25
CA ILE A 190 2.75 18.79 16.93
C ILE A 190 3.59 19.64 15.97
N ILE A 191 4.58 19.02 15.30
CA ILE A 191 5.45 19.71 14.34
C ILE A 191 4.60 20.27 13.17
N PHE A 192 3.72 19.45 12.61
CA PHE A 192 2.80 19.86 11.55
C PHE A 192 1.96 21.06 11.96
N TYR A 193 1.31 20.97 13.13
CA TYR A 193 0.42 22.03 13.62
C TYR A 193 1.14 23.38 13.78
N LEU A 194 2.35 23.35 14.31
CA LEU A 194 3.14 24.58 14.49
C LEU A 194 3.53 25.20 13.14
N ILE A 195 3.97 24.36 12.18
CA ILE A 195 4.34 24.82 10.83
C ILE A 195 3.11 25.32 10.09
N ASP A 196 2.02 24.53 10.09
CA ASP A 196 0.80 24.85 9.35
C ASP A 196 0.10 26.09 9.92
N LYS A 197 0.09 26.27 11.25
CA LYS A 197 -0.42 27.49 11.90
C LYS A 197 0.32 28.75 11.46
N LYS A 198 1.66 28.66 11.28
CA LYS A 198 2.46 29.79 10.79
C LYS A 198 2.10 30.14 9.35
N GLN A 199 1.95 29.14 8.48
CA GLN A 199 1.58 29.35 7.07
C GLN A 199 0.12 29.82 6.94
N TYR A 200 -0.79 29.25 7.72
CA TYR A 200 -2.19 29.67 7.78
C TYR A 200 -2.33 31.16 8.13
N ARG A 201 -1.59 31.62 9.16
CA ARG A 201 -1.58 33.04 9.54
C ARG A 201 -1.08 33.95 8.41
N LYS A 202 -0.07 33.52 7.64
CA LYS A 202 0.42 34.26 6.48
C LYS A 202 -0.65 34.35 5.39
N ASP A 203 -1.36 33.26 5.11
CA ASP A 203 -2.41 33.21 4.10
C ASP A 203 -3.55 34.19 4.48
N ILE A 204 -3.99 34.18 5.75
CA ILE A 204 -5.00 35.10 6.26
C ILE A 204 -4.52 36.58 6.20
N ALA A 205 -3.26 36.84 6.55
CA ALA A 205 -2.69 38.21 6.50
C ALA A 205 -2.63 38.73 5.04
N ASN A 206 -2.49 37.84 4.06
CA ASN A 206 -2.53 38.15 2.63
C ASN A 206 -3.97 38.31 2.08
N GLY A 207 -4.99 38.29 2.93
CA GLY A 207 -6.40 38.45 2.54
C GLY A 207 -7.06 37.19 2.00
N LEU A 208 -6.37 36.05 2.01
CA LEU A 208 -6.96 34.78 1.62
C LEU A 208 -7.90 34.27 2.72
N ARG A 209 -9.08 33.81 2.32
CA ARG A 209 -10.08 33.25 3.26
C ARG A 209 -10.64 31.95 2.72
N PRO A 210 -11.00 31.01 3.60
CA PRO A 210 -11.71 29.80 3.19
C PRO A 210 -13.04 30.17 2.54
N ASP A 211 -13.35 29.56 1.42
CA ASP A 211 -14.66 29.67 0.79
C ASP A 211 -15.66 28.81 1.58
N ILE A 212 -16.33 29.43 2.55
CA ILE A 212 -17.38 28.81 3.35
C ILE A 212 -18.72 29.22 2.71
N SER A 213 -18.96 28.74 1.49
CA SER A 213 -20.19 29.06 0.75
C SER A 213 -21.44 28.38 1.33
N LYS A 214 -21.28 27.39 2.22
CA LYS A 214 -22.38 26.72 2.92
C LYS A 214 -22.02 26.53 4.40
N PRO A 215 -22.81 27.09 5.33
CA PRO A 215 -22.63 26.81 6.75
C PRO A 215 -23.05 25.37 7.05
N GLY A 216 -22.13 24.58 7.55
CA GLY A 216 -22.36 23.19 7.98
C GLY A 216 -21.23 22.25 7.54
N VAL A 217 -20.97 21.26 8.38
CA VAL A 217 -20.06 20.15 8.06
C VAL A 217 -20.90 19.12 7.32
N ASP A 218 -20.92 19.17 6.00
CA ASP A 218 -21.57 18.15 5.18
C ASP A 218 -20.50 17.20 4.65
N ILE A 219 -20.27 16.11 5.40
CA ILE A 219 -19.37 15.04 5.00
C ILE A 219 -20.22 13.91 4.41
N LYS A 220 -20.05 13.64 3.13
CA LYS A 220 -20.67 12.51 2.43
C LYS A 220 -19.61 11.50 2.06
N VAL A 221 -19.84 10.26 2.49
CA VAL A 221 -19.06 9.11 2.05
C VAL A 221 -19.91 8.35 1.05
N GLU A 222 -19.48 8.32 -0.20
CA GLU A 222 -20.14 7.53 -1.23
C GLU A 222 -19.35 6.23 -1.43
N GLY A 223 -20.04 5.14 -1.80
CA GLY A 223 -19.42 3.84 -1.98
C GLY A 223 -19.16 3.04 -0.70
N LEU A 224 -19.84 3.34 0.41
CA LEU A 224 -19.68 2.67 1.72
C LEU A 224 -19.80 1.14 1.66
N HIS A 225 -20.58 0.59 0.71
CA HIS A 225 -20.68 -0.86 0.51
C HIS A 225 -19.33 -1.52 0.16
N ASN A 226 -18.40 -0.76 -0.38
CA ASN A 226 -17.04 -1.27 -0.68
C ASN A 226 -16.23 -1.58 0.58
N ILE A 227 -16.62 -1.08 1.75
CA ILE A 227 -16.00 -1.48 3.03
C ILE A 227 -16.19 -2.98 3.27
N VAL A 228 -17.34 -3.55 2.87
CA VAL A 228 -17.56 -5.00 2.98
C VAL A 228 -16.55 -5.78 2.14
N PHE A 229 -16.24 -5.31 0.94
CA PHE A 229 -15.25 -5.93 0.07
C PHE A 229 -13.83 -5.74 0.60
N LEU A 230 -13.51 -4.60 1.22
CA LEU A 230 -12.23 -4.41 1.93
C LEU A 230 -12.09 -5.40 3.09
N VAL A 231 -13.14 -5.58 3.89
CA VAL A 231 -13.13 -6.57 4.98
C VAL A 231 -12.96 -7.98 4.42
N ALA A 232 -13.61 -8.31 3.30
CA ALA A 232 -13.43 -9.61 2.65
C ALA A 232 -11.98 -9.85 2.20
N ILE A 233 -11.30 -8.82 1.67
CA ILE A 233 -9.88 -8.90 1.31
C ILE A 233 -9.02 -9.14 2.57
N VAL A 234 -9.26 -8.39 3.66
CA VAL A 234 -8.55 -8.59 4.95
C VAL A 234 -8.72 -10.02 5.44
N VAL A 235 -9.95 -10.52 5.43
CA VAL A 235 -10.25 -11.90 5.84
C VAL A 235 -9.55 -12.91 4.93
N ALA A 236 -9.53 -12.69 3.61
CA ALA A 236 -8.82 -13.57 2.67
C ALA A 236 -7.32 -13.66 2.99
N VAL A 237 -6.67 -12.54 3.28
CA VAL A 237 -5.25 -12.50 3.68
C VAL A 237 -5.03 -13.24 5.01
N ILE A 238 -5.88 -13.04 6.02
CA ILE A 238 -5.77 -13.77 7.29
C ILE A 238 -5.95 -15.28 7.07
N LEU A 239 -6.91 -15.66 6.23
CA LEU A 239 -7.16 -17.06 5.90
C LEU A 239 -5.96 -17.68 5.18
N SER A 240 -5.33 -17.00 4.25
CA SER A 240 -4.16 -17.55 3.52
C SER A 240 -2.99 -17.88 4.44
N GLY A 241 -2.83 -17.15 5.55
CA GLY A 241 -1.82 -17.44 6.57
C GLY A 241 -2.23 -18.53 7.58
N THR A 242 -3.53 -18.78 7.76
CA THR A 242 -4.03 -19.76 8.76
C THR A 242 -4.42 -21.10 8.15
N LEU A 243 -5.00 -21.12 6.94
CA LEU A 243 -5.42 -22.33 6.24
C LEU A 243 -4.30 -23.35 6.04
N PRO A 244 -3.03 -22.97 5.73
CA PRO A 244 -1.94 -23.91 5.60
C PRO A 244 -1.69 -24.80 6.82
N SER A 245 -2.06 -24.36 8.02
CA SER A 245 -1.90 -25.13 9.26
C SER A 245 -3.01 -26.14 9.51
N LEU A 246 -4.10 -26.10 8.74
CA LEU A 246 -5.23 -27.00 8.91
C LEU A 246 -4.96 -28.35 8.20
N PRO A 247 -5.26 -29.50 8.85
CA PRO A 247 -5.02 -30.83 8.27
C PRO A 247 -5.67 -31.07 6.92
N MET A 248 -6.80 -30.42 6.63
CA MET A 248 -7.49 -30.54 5.35
C MET A 248 -6.73 -29.93 4.15
N PHE A 249 -5.77 -29.05 4.42
CA PHE A 249 -4.91 -28.43 3.41
C PHE A 249 -3.49 -28.99 3.40
N GLN A 250 -3.25 -30.09 4.13
CA GLN A 250 -1.95 -30.76 4.19
C GLN A 250 -2.04 -32.20 3.67
N ASP A 251 -0.94 -32.66 3.06
CA ASP A 251 -0.78 -34.07 2.73
C ASP A 251 -0.35 -34.89 3.96
N ALA A 252 -0.25 -36.21 3.80
CA ALA A 252 0.17 -37.11 4.88
C ALA A 252 1.60 -36.83 5.43
N ALA A 253 2.40 -36.07 4.69
CA ALA A 253 3.75 -35.65 5.06
C ALA A 253 3.78 -34.25 5.70
N GLY A 254 2.61 -33.58 5.84
CA GLY A 254 2.50 -32.23 6.40
C GLY A 254 2.78 -31.08 5.41
N ASN A 255 2.96 -31.39 4.12
CA ASN A 255 3.14 -30.35 3.11
C ASN A 255 1.81 -29.77 2.67
N VAL A 256 1.77 -28.45 2.43
CA VAL A 256 0.55 -27.78 1.97
C VAL A 256 0.17 -28.29 0.57
N LEU A 257 -1.12 -28.61 0.41
CA LEU A 257 -1.70 -29.08 -0.84
C LEU A 257 -1.83 -27.93 -1.84
N GLY A 258 -1.59 -28.23 -3.12
CA GLY A 258 -1.67 -27.25 -4.19
C GLY A 258 -1.42 -27.87 -5.58
N ILE A 259 -1.50 -27.04 -6.60
CA ILE A 259 -1.21 -27.42 -7.99
C ILE A 259 0.29 -27.23 -8.23
N THR A 260 0.97 -28.32 -8.56
CA THR A 260 2.41 -28.28 -8.92
C THR A 260 2.58 -27.64 -10.30
N ILE A 261 3.37 -26.57 -10.36
CA ILE A 261 3.69 -25.84 -11.59
C ILE A 261 5.02 -26.35 -12.16
N TYR A 262 6.04 -26.46 -11.32
CA TYR A 262 7.35 -26.95 -11.72
C TYR A 262 8.10 -27.52 -10.52
N LYS A 263 8.56 -28.76 -10.57
CA LYS A 263 9.26 -29.45 -9.48
C LYS A 263 8.59 -29.28 -8.12
N SER A 264 9.23 -28.52 -7.21
CA SER A 264 8.71 -28.21 -5.87
C SER A 264 7.78 -27.01 -5.84
N VAL A 265 7.78 -26.19 -6.90
CA VAL A 265 6.95 -24.95 -6.96
C VAL A 265 5.49 -25.31 -7.13
N LYS A 266 4.68 -24.95 -6.13
CA LYS A 266 3.24 -25.21 -6.10
C LYS A 266 2.49 -23.90 -5.85
N LEU A 267 1.39 -23.70 -6.57
CA LEU A 267 0.38 -22.74 -6.17
C LEU A 267 -0.55 -23.42 -5.17
N THR A 268 -0.46 -23.05 -3.90
CA THR A 268 -1.19 -23.71 -2.81
C THR A 268 -2.68 -23.40 -2.87
N PHE A 269 -3.54 -24.33 -2.41
CA PHE A 269 -4.98 -24.07 -2.34
C PHE A 269 -5.35 -22.88 -1.47
N PRO A 270 -4.72 -22.63 -0.29
CA PRO A 270 -4.93 -21.39 0.46
C PRO A 270 -4.66 -20.11 -0.35
N ALA A 271 -3.56 -20.06 -1.11
CA ALA A 271 -3.24 -18.94 -1.99
C ALA A 271 -4.26 -18.77 -3.12
N MET A 272 -4.74 -19.87 -3.71
CA MET A 272 -5.80 -19.83 -4.73
C MET A 272 -7.11 -19.27 -4.16
N ILE A 273 -7.48 -19.65 -2.94
CA ILE A 273 -8.67 -19.14 -2.25
C ILE A 273 -8.53 -17.63 -2.01
N GLU A 274 -7.37 -17.19 -1.52
CA GLU A 274 -7.07 -15.78 -1.31
C GLU A 274 -7.23 -14.99 -2.62
N ILE A 275 -6.55 -15.41 -3.68
CA ILE A 275 -6.61 -14.79 -5.01
C ILE A 275 -8.06 -14.73 -5.51
N ALA A 276 -8.81 -15.82 -5.38
CA ALA A 276 -10.20 -15.89 -5.85
C ALA A 276 -11.10 -14.90 -5.09
N ILE A 277 -10.97 -14.81 -3.76
CA ILE A 277 -11.77 -13.87 -2.94
C ILE A 277 -11.41 -12.43 -3.31
N ILE A 278 -10.13 -12.10 -3.45
CA ILE A 278 -9.67 -10.75 -3.79
C ILE A 278 -10.18 -10.32 -5.17
N LEU A 279 -10.03 -11.18 -6.18
CA LEU A 279 -10.52 -10.90 -7.54
C LEU A 279 -12.04 -10.77 -7.60
N LEU A 280 -12.75 -11.62 -6.86
CA LEU A 280 -14.21 -11.54 -6.75
C LEU A 280 -14.64 -10.23 -6.06
N ALA A 281 -13.99 -9.85 -4.97
CA ALA A 281 -14.24 -8.59 -4.26
C ALA A 281 -14.00 -7.38 -5.18
N ALA A 282 -12.90 -7.37 -5.92
CA ALA A 282 -12.59 -6.32 -6.90
C ALA A 282 -13.63 -6.24 -8.02
N LEU A 283 -14.04 -7.39 -8.57
CA LEU A 283 -15.05 -7.47 -9.62
C LEU A 283 -16.44 -7.00 -9.13
N LEU A 284 -16.85 -7.43 -7.95
CA LEU A 284 -18.13 -7.01 -7.35
C LEU A 284 -18.12 -5.53 -7.02
N SER A 285 -17.03 -5.02 -6.43
CA SER A 285 -16.82 -3.60 -6.20
C SER A 285 -16.98 -2.80 -7.49
N PHE A 286 -16.31 -3.23 -8.56
CA PHE A 286 -16.41 -2.56 -9.86
C PHE A 286 -17.83 -2.58 -10.43
N LYS A 287 -18.58 -3.69 -10.31
CA LYS A 287 -19.95 -3.82 -10.83
C LYS A 287 -21.00 -3.07 -10.00
N THR A 288 -20.82 -3.00 -8.68
CA THR A 288 -21.81 -2.40 -7.77
C THR A 288 -21.62 -0.91 -7.56
N THR A 289 -20.42 -0.38 -7.88
CA THR A 289 -20.12 1.05 -7.71
C THR A 289 -20.58 1.85 -8.93
N ASN A 290 -21.23 2.99 -8.64
CA ASN A 290 -21.77 3.88 -9.66
C ASN A 290 -20.63 4.49 -10.52
N GLU A 291 -20.87 4.60 -11.82
CA GLU A 291 -19.92 5.15 -12.80
C GLU A 291 -19.42 6.57 -12.43
N LYS A 292 -20.30 7.38 -11.82
CA LYS A 292 -19.96 8.71 -11.33
C LYS A 292 -18.78 8.68 -10.31
N ILE A 293 -18.79 7.72 -9.37
CA ILE A 293 -17.74 7.56 -8.37
C ILE A 293 -16.44 7.13 -9.03
N ARG A 294 -16.52 6.18 -9.98
CA ARG A 294 -15.36 5.69 -10.73
C ARG A 294 -14.69 6.79 -11.54
N THR A 295 -15.48 7.61 -12.26
CA THR A 295 -14.97 8.73 -13.05
C THR A 295 -14.35 9.83 -12.19
N GLN A 296 -14.89 10.09 -11.00
CA GLN A 296 -14.29 11.03 -10.05
C GLN A 296 -12.91 10.58 -9.59
N ASN A 297 -12.68 9.27 -9.48
CA ASN A 297 -11.40 8.70 -9.07
C ASN A 297 -10.49 8.35 -10.25
N HIS A 298 -10.88 8.65 -11.49
CA HIS A 298 -10.18 8.28 -12.73
C HIS A 298 -9.92 6.76 -12.83
N PHE A 299 -10.93 5.96 -12.45
CA PHE A 299 -10.97 4.50 -12.61
C PHE A 299 -11.66 4.09 -13.90
#